data_26af14adc85f0b324c79651fd004f7a6
#
_entry.id   26af14adc85f0b324c79651fd004f7a6
#
_cell.length_a   1.000
_cell.length_b   1.000
_cell.length_c   1.000
_cell.angle_alpha   90.00
_cell.angle_beta   90.00
_cell.angle_gamma   90.00
#
_symmetry.space_group_name_H-M   'P 1'
#
loop_
_entity.id
_entity.type
_entity.pdbx_description
1 polymer ?
#
loop_
_entity_poly.entity_id
_entity_poly.type
_entity_poly.pdbx_seq_one_letter_code
_entity_poly.pdbx_strand_id
1 'polypeptide(L)'
;GSCQIVNIKPGRVGGLTESIQIHNYCMEHNVPVWCGGMVEMGISRAQNVALASLPNFTIPGDISASSRHWEQDIIWPEVMLEGGKVMVPQSVDAEYEVDRGRLAEITKQRIVFER
;
A
#
# COMPACT_ATOMS: atom_id res chain seq x y z
N GLY A 1 -14.32 -23.54 -6.21
CA GLY A 1 -12.93 -23.42 -6.44
C GLY A 1 -12.52 -22.74 -7.73
N SER A 2 -12.89 -21.44 -7.93
CA SER A 2 -12.49 -20.70 -9.15
C SER A 2 -11.04 -20.19 -9.08
N CYS A 3 -10.45 -20.05 -7.88
CA CYS A 3 -9.06 -19.65 -7.68
C CYS A 3 -8.48 -20.29 -6.43
N GLN A 4 -7.14 -20.32 -6.35
CA GLN A 4 -6.40 -20.84 -5.21
C GLN A 4 -5.63 -19.74 -4.48
N ILE A 5 -5.46 -18.58 -5.09
CA ILE A 5 -4.74 -17.41 -4.57
C ILE A 5 -5.43 -16.16 -5.08
N VAL A 6 -5.51 -15.12 -4.25
CA VAL A 6 -6.05 -13.81 -4.65
C VAL A 6 -4.99 -12.73 -4.51
N ASN A 7 -4.83 -11.94 -5.57
CA ASN A 7 -4.04 -10.71 -5.56
C ASN A 7 -4.95 -9.53 -5.22
N ILE A 8 -4.68 -8.85 -4.11
CA ILE A 8 -5.42 -7.66 -3.69
C ILE A 8 -4.60 -6.42 -4.06
N LYS A 9 -5.21 -5.56 -4.87
CA LYS A 9 -4.67 -4.23 -5.20
C LYS A 9 -5.67 -3.17 -4.75
N PRO A 10 -5.43 -2.44 -3.65
CA PRO A 10 -6.40 -1.49 -3.10
C PRO A 10 -6.95 -0.50 -4.12
N GLY A 11 -6.10 0.03 -4.99
CA GLY A 11 -6.52 0.96 -6.04
C GLY A 11 -7.45 0.35 -7.11
N ARG A 12 -7.59 -0.97 -7.16
CA ARG A 12 -8.49 -1.66 -8.11
C ARG A 12 -9.79 -2.14 -7.49
N VAL A 13 -9.78 -2.37 -6.19
CA VAL A 13 -10.95 -2.94 -5.48
C VAL A 13 -11.78 -1.90 -4.72
N GLY A 14 -11.40 -0.62 -4.80
CA GLY A 14 -12.15 0.47 -4.17
C GLY A 14 -11.58 0.97 -2.84
N GLY A 15 -10.35 0.59 -2.49
CA GLY A 15 -9.65 1.10 -1.32
C GLY A 15 -9.46 0.06 -0.19
N LEU A 16 -9.11 0.55 1.01
CA LEU A 16 -8.75 -0.32 2.13
C LEU A 16 -9.92 -1.13 2.68
N THR A 17 -11.10 -0.54 2.78
CA THR A 17 -12.29 -1.23 3.31
C THR A 17 -12.59 -2.48 2.51
N GLU A 18 -12.69 -2.37 1.19
CA GLU A 18 -12.93 -3.51 0.30
C GLU A 18 -11.78 -4.51 0.33
N SER A 19 -10.54 -4.02 0.38
CA SER A 19 -9.36 -4.88 0.49
C SER A 19 -9.39 -5.75 1.75
N ILE A 20 -9.78 -5.20 2.90
CA ILE A 20 -9.90 -5.91 4.17
C ILE A 20 -11.07 -6.92 4.12
N GLN A 21 -12.19 -6.57 3.50
CA GLN A 21 -13.31 -7.50 3.31
C GLN A 21 -12.91 -8.70 2.45
N ILE A 22 -12.21 -8.45 1.33
CA ILE A 22 -11.68 -9.54 0.47
C ILE A 22 -10.69 -10.41 1.25
N HIS A 23 -9.76 -9.79 2.01
CA HIS A 23 -8.82 -10.51 2.86
C HIS A 23 -9.54 -11.43 3.85
N ASN A 24 -10.54 -10.91 4.59
CA ASN A 24 -11.28 -11.67 5.60
C ASN A 24 -12.07 -12.82 4.96
N TYR A 25 -12.75 -12.55 3.86
CA TYR A 25 -13.47 -13.59 3.11
C TYR A 25 -12.53 -14.70 2.62
N CYS A 26 -11.39 -14.34 2.07
CA CYS A 26 -10.38 -15.30 1.63
C CYS A 26 -9.82 -16.13 2.80
N MET A 27 -9.59 -15.49 3.95
CA MET A 27 -9.11 -16.14 5.15
C MET A 27 -10.11 -17.20 5.67
N GLU A 28 -11.40 -16.87 5.73
CA GLU A 28 -12.48 -17.78 6.11
C GLU A 28 -12.59 -19.01 5.19
N HIS A 29 -12.18 -18.84 3.91
CA HIS A 29 -12.23 -19.91 2.92
C HIS A 29 -10.87 -20.59 2.67
N ASN A 30 -9.86 -20.32 3.50
CA ASN A 30 -8.50 -20.85 3.39
C ASN A 30 -7.84 -20.54 2.02
N VAL A 31 -8.13 -19.38 1.44
CA VAL A 31 -7.51 -18.88 0.21
C VAL A 31 -6.46 -17.85 0.59
N PRO A 32 -5.15 -18.13 0.41
CA PRO A 32 -4.10 -17.16 0.72
C PRO A 32 -4.16 -15.97 -0.22
N VAL A 33 -3.72 -14.81 0.30
CA VAL A 33 -3.71 -13.57 -0.47
C VAL A 33 -2.31 -12.95 -0.51
N TRP A 34 -2.08 -12.07 -1.47
CA TRP A 34 -0.90 -11.23 -1.55
C TRP A 34 -1.24 -9.81 -2.00
N CYS A 35 -0.44 -8.84 -1.57
CA CYS A 35 -0.63 -7.46 -1.93
C CYS A 35 0.11 -7.14 -3.23
N GLY A 36 -0.63 -6.83 -4.27
CA GLY A 36 -0.08 -6.38 -5.54
C GLY A 36 0.17 -4.87 -5.54
N GLY A 37 1.40 -4.45 -5.83
CA GLY A 37 1.74 -3.06 -6.05
C GLY A 37 1.28 -2.54 -7.41
N MET A 38 1.26 -1.23 -7.49
CA MET A 38 1.11 -0.43 -8.72
C MET A 38 2.18 0.67 -8.68
N VAL A 39 2.17 1.59 -9.62
CA VAL A 39 3.04 2.77 -9.57
C VAL A 39 2.43 3.80 -8.60
N GLU A 40 2.40 3.45 -7.32
CA GLU A 40 1.89 4.32 -6.27
C GLU A 40 2.93 5.34 -5.84
N MET A 41 2.46 6.49 -5.38
CA MET A 41 3.22 7.37 -4.51
C MET A 41 3.17 6.88 -3.06
N GLY A 42 4.03 7.42 -2.21
CA GLY A 42 4.28 6.91 -0.87
C GLY A 42 3.08 6.69 0.02
N ILE A 43 2.05 7.54 -0.04
CA ILE A 43 0.82 7.38 0.77
C ILE A 43 0.14 6.04 0.47
N SER A 44 -0.10 5.73 -0.80
CA SER A 44 -0.71 4.46 -1.20
C SER A 44 0.21 3.28 -0.92
N ARG A 45 1.52 3.47 -1.06
CA ARG A 45 2.52 2.46 -0.74
C ARG A 45 2.53 2.13 0.76
N ALA A 46 2.46 3.15 1.63
CA ALA A 46 2.33 2.98 3.07
C ALA A 46 1.06 2.21 3.44
N GLN A 47 -0.05 2.50 2.78
CA GLN A 47 -1.31 1.74 2.96
C GLN A 47 -1.14 0.27 2.54
N ASN A 48 -0.44 -0.01 1.45
CA ASN A 48 -0.15 -1.37 1.01
C ASN A 48 0.71 -2.13 2.03
N VAL A 49 1.69 -1.45 2.64
CA VAL A 49 2.53 -2.02 3.72
C VAL A 49 1.67 -2.39 4.93
N ALA A 50 0.81 -1.48 5.37
CA ALA A 50 -0.11 -1.72 6.48
C ALA A 50 -1.10 -2.87 6.17
N LEU A 51 -1.69 -2.87 4.98
CA LEU A 51 -2.59 -3.94 4.55
C LEU A 51 -1.90 -5.31 4.53
N ALA A 52 -0.69 -5.36 3.97
CA ALA A 52 0.08 -6.61 3.85
C ALA A 52 0.57 -7.18 5.20
N SER A 53 0.40 -6.46 6.30
CA SER A 53 0.67 -6.96 7.67
C SER A 53 -0.46 -7.82 8.23
N LEU A 54 -1.61 -7.89 7.57
CA LEU A 54 -2.73 -8.73 8.01
C LEU A 54 -2.42 -10.22 7.82
N PRO A 55 -2.97 -11.11 8.69
CA PRO A 55 -2.51 -12.50 8.83
C PRO A 55 -2.56 -13.35 7.56
N ASN A 56 -3.53 -13.12 6.67
CA ASN A 56 -3.71 -13.96 5.48
C ASN A 56 -2.86 -13.54 4.29
N PHE A 57 -2.08 -12.45 4.40
CA PHE A 57 -1.06 -12.10 3.42
C PHE A 57 0.18 -12.98 3.61
N THR A 58 0.06 -14.24 3.22
CA THR A 58 1.07 -15.28 3.44
C THR A 58 2.01 -15.50 2.25
N ILE A 59 1.72 -14.85 1.14
CA ILE A 59 2.53 -14.91 -0.08
C ILE A 59 3.28 -13.58 -0.23
N PRO A 60 4.55 -13.60 -0.67
CA PRO A 60 5.31 -12.38 -0.90
C PRO A 60 4.57 -11.39 -1.79
N GLY A 61 4.51 -10.13 -1.35
CA GLY A 61 3.85 -9.05 -2.07
C GLY A 61 4.72 -8.42 -3.16
N ASP A 62 4.10 -7.57 -3.96
CA ASP A 62 4.77 -6.71 -4.94
C ASP A 62 4.74 -5.26 -4.45
N ILE A 63 5.30 -5.02 -3.27
CA ILE A 63 5.47 -3.68 -2.69
C ILE A 63 6.94 -3.31 -2.83
N SER A 64 7.24 -2.44 -3.78
CA SER A 64 8.61 -1.98 -4.03
C SER A 64 9.01 -0.81 -3.15
N ALA A 65 10.30 -0.54 -3.01
CA ALA A 65 10.79 0.69 -2.42
C ALA A 65 10.32 1.92 -3.21
N SER A 66 10.20 3.08 -2.54
CA SER A 66 9.85 4.36 -3.18
C SER A 66 10.80 4.69 -4.32
N SER A 67 12.10 4.49 -4.11
CA SER A 67 13.17 4.76 -5.07
C SER A 67 13.12 3.95 -6.38
N ARG A 68 12.26 2.91 -6.45
CA ARG A 68 12.05 2.17 -7.69
C ARG A 68 11.36 3.00 -8.78
N HIS A 69 10.50 3.93 -8.37
CA HIS A 69 9.66 4.70 -9.28
C HIS A 69 9.88 6.20 -9.20
N TRP A 70 10.41 6.69 -8.08
CA TRP A 70 10.52 8.10 -7.77
C TRP A 70 11.95 8.43 -7.34
N GLU A 71 12.51 9.52 -7.83
CA GLU A 71 13.77 10.07 -7.35
C GLU A 71 13.60 10.59 -5.91
N GLN A 72 12.45 11.18 -5.63
CA GLN A 72 12.01 11.60 -4.31
C GLN A 72 10.50 11.38 -4.20
N ASP A 73 10.07 10.65 -3.18
CA ASP A 73 8.66 10.42 -2.89
C ASP A 73 8.02 11.64 -2.19
N ILE A 74 6.73 11.57 -1.92
CA ILE A 74 5.94 12.60 -1.23
C ILE A 74 5.72 12.29 0.25
N ILE A 75 6.38 11.29 0.78
CA ILE A 75 6.30 10.91 2.19
C ILE A 75 7.67 10.86 2.85
N TRP A 76 7.67 11.01 4.16
CA TRP A 76 8.84 10.81 5.00
C TRP A 76 8.48 9.98 6.25
N PRO A 77 9.28 8.96 6.62
CA PRO A 77 10.34 8.38 5.80
C PRO A 77 9.82 7.71 4.52
N GLU A 78 10.68 7.54 3.52
CA GLU A 78 10.31 6.78 2.33
C GLU A 78 10.22 5.28 2.64
N VAL A 79 9.40 4.56 1.88
CA VAL A 79 9.34 3.10 1.99
C VAL A 79 10.61 2.51 1.39
N MET A 80 11.37 1.80 2.23
CA MET A 80 12.64 1.18 1.87
C MET A 80 12.54 -0.34 1.89
N LEU A 81 13.39 -0.99 1.10
CA LEU A 81 13.59 -2.44 1.10
C LEU A 81 14.91 -2.78 1.79
N GLU A 82 14.85 -3.65 2.78
CA GLU A 82 16.01 -4.19 3.46
C GLU A 82 15.99 -5.73 3.40
N GLY A 83 16.96 -6.30 2.69
CA GLY A 83 17.02 -7.77 2.53
C GLY A 83 15.75 -8.38 1.90
N GLY A 84 15.09 -7.65 0.99
CA GLY A 84 13.87 -8.11 0.34
C GLY A 84 12.59 -7.94 1.20
N LYS A 85 12.67 -7.21 2.31
CA LYS A 85 11.57 -6.96 3.24
C LYS A 85 11.32 -5.46 3.39
N VAL A 86 10.07 -5.11 3.66
CA VAL A 86 9.67 -3.77 4.08
C VAL A 86 9.30 -3.83 5.55
N MET A 87 9.85 -2.90 6.34
CA MET A 87 9.50 -2.78 7.75
C MET A 87 8.10 -2.18 7.89
N VAL A 88 7.25 -2.82 8.69
CA VAL A 88 5.94 -2.29 9.06
C VAL A 88 6.14 -1.40 10.30
N PRO A 89 5.71 -0.13 10.28
CA PRO A 89 5.76 0.71 11.47
C PRO A 89 5.04 0.05 12.66
N GLN A 90 5.70 0.03 13.83
CA GLN A 90 5.21 -0.70 15.01
C GLN A 90 4.44 0.18 16.00
N SER A 91 4.43 1.49 15.78
CA SER A 91 3.71 2.44 16.63
C SER A 91 2.96 3.46 15.80
N VAL A 92 1.93 4.06 16.41
CA VAL A 92 1.16 5.15 15.80
C VAL A 92 2.05 6.37 15.55
N ASP A 93 3.10 6.55 16.36
CA ASP A 93 4.05 7.65 16.26
C ASP A 93 5.13 7.44 15.19
N ALA A 94 5.24 6.24 14.63
CA ALA A 94 6.15 5.92 13.52
C ALA A 94 5.46 6.07 12.16
N GLU A 95 4.62 7.07 12.03
CA GLU A 95 3.82 7.30 10.84
C GLU A 95 4.64 7.89 9.70
N TYR A 96 4.20 7.58 8.48
CA TYR A 96 4.65 8.26 7.29
C TYR A 96 4.01 9.64 7.22
N GLU A 97 4.82 10.68 7.18
CA GLU A 97 4.37 12.05 7.03
C GLU A 97 4.36 12.47 5.55
N VAL A 98 3.37 13.28 5.17
CA VAL A 98 3.32 13.82 3.81
C VAL A 98 4.23 15.04 3.69
N ASP A 99 5.21 14.99 2.80
CA ASP A 99 5.98 16.16 2.39
C ASP A 99 5.08 17.08 1.53
N ARG A 100 4.48 18.06 2.20
CA ARG A 100 3.57 19.00 1.57
C ARG A 100 4.28 19.95 0.61
N GLY A 101 5.57 20.24 0.83
CA GLY A 101 6.40 21.04 -0.08
C GLY A 101 6.59 20.29 -1.39
N ARG A 102 7.06 19.06 -1.32
CA ARG A 102 7.23 18.19 -2.49
C ARG A 102 5.91 17.94 -3.22
N LEU A 103 4.84 17.67 -2.49
CA LEU A 103 3.51 17.50 -3.09
C LEU A 103 3.07 18.72 -3.87
N ALA A 104 3.25 19.93 -3.32
CA ALA A 104 2.92 21.18 -4.01
C ALA A 104 3.75 21.38 -5.28
N GLU A 105 5.05 21.09 -5.20
CA GLU A 105 5.99 21.22 -6.32
C GLU A 105 5.60 20.36 -7.53
N ILE A 106 5.20 19.11 -7.31
CA ILE A 106 4.84 18.17 -8.38
C ILE A 106 3.38 18.23 -8.80
N THR A 107 2.54 19.00 -8.09
CA THR A 107 1.11 19.13 -8.41
C THR A 107 0.92 19.93 -9.69
N LYS A 108 0.40 19.29 -10.72
CA LYS A 108 0.11 19.92 -12.03
C LYS A 108 -1.27 20.55 -12.11
N GLN A 109 -2.24 19.98 -11.40
CA GLN A 109 -3.63 20.46 -11.40
C GLN A 109 -4.31 20.13 -10.07
N ARG A 110 -5.11 21.08 -9.58
CA ARG A 110 -5.95 20.91 -8.39
C ARG A 110 -7.39 21.27 -8.73
N ILE A 111 -8.31 20.35 -8.43
CA ILE A 111 -9.75 20.57 -8.57
C ILE A 111 -10.38 20.45 -7.17
N VAL A 112 -11.18 21.43 -6.79
CA VAL A 112 -11.90 21.43 -5.50
C VAL A 112 -13.39 21.28 -5.80
N PHE A 113 -14.01 20.27 -5.19
CA PHE A 113 -15.46 20.09 -5.23
C PHE A 113 -16.03 20.63 -3.94
N GLU A 114 -16.89 21.63 -4.03
CA GLU A 114 -17.65 22.14 -2.87
C GLU A 114 -18.91 21.28 -2.68
N ARG A 115 -19.26 21.03 -1.41
CA ARG A 115 -20.47 20.28 -1.04
C ARG A 115 -21.62 21.23 -0.85
#